data_50a4e5e5e7097f5ead23717badc028f0
#
_entry.id   50a4e5e5e7097f5ead23717badc028f0
#
_cell.length_a   1.000
_cell.length_b   1.000
_cell.length_c   1.000
_cell.angle_alpha   90.00
_cell.angle_beta   90.00
_cell.angle_gamma   90.00
#
_symmetry.space_group_name_H-M   'P 1'
#
loop_
_entity.id
_entity.type
_entity.pdbx_description
1 polymer ?
#
loop_
_entity_poly.entity_id
_entity_poly.type
_entity_poly.pdbx_seq_one_letter_code
_entity_poly.pdbx_strand_id
1 'polypeptide(L)'
;LSPDQIGNTTILENELSKRSEEEKKGVLDVHVLLENGTQLDIEMQVVYMHYWDDRSLFYLCKMFSSQLHKGEDYDQLQKCVHVGVLNFTYYKNDDICYRKARIYDEETGSLYSDKLEIQVLELPKIPKEYHHPDGIIAWMKFFRGGKKEDLKEMAKGNTYLEEAYED
;
A
#
# COMPACT_ATOMS: atom_id res chain seq x y z
N LEU A 1 -0.20 -2.80 -10.93
CA LEU A 1 0.86 -2.32 -11.83
C LEU A 1 1.84 -3.47 -12.05
N SER A 2 2.23 -3.73 -13.30
CA SER A 2 3.38 -4.60 -13.58
C SER A 2 4.67 -3.82 -13.30
N PRO A 3 5.80 -4.50 -13.04
CA PRO A 3 7.10 -3.83 -12.84
C PRO A 3 7.44 -2.84 -13.97
N ASP A 4 7.15 -3.18 -15.20
CA ASP A 4 7.37 -2.31 -16.38
C ASP A 4 6.53 -1.03 -16.38
N GLN A 5 5.45 -0.99 -15.58
CA GLN A 5 4.56 0.18 -15.42
C GLN A 5 4.97 1.07 -14.24
N ILE A 6 5.88 0.60 -13.39
CA ILE A 6 6.32 1.35 -12.21
C ILE A 6 7.39 2.36 -12.60
N GLY A 7 8.23 2.05 -13.61
CA GLY A 7 9.33 2.90 -14.03
C GLY A 7 10.35 3.14 -12.92
N ASN A 8 11.00 4.28 -12.94
CA ASN A 8 11.88 4.70 -11.86
C ASN A 8 11.08 5.07 -10.62
N THR A 9 11.52 4.58 -9.47
CA THR A 9 10.94 4.90 -8.16
C THR A 9 11.92 5.70 -7.33
N THR A 10 11.40 6.64 -6.54
CA THR A 10 12.18 7.41 -5.58
C THR A 10 11.60 7.19 -4.19
N ILE A 11 12.45 6.77 -3.25
CA ILE A 11 12.06 6.73 -1.83
C ILE A 11 12.10 8.16 -1.32
N LEU A 12 10.99 8.63 -0.80
CA LEU A 12 10.85 9.96 -0.21
C LEU A 12 11.09 9.92 1.29
N GLU A 13 11.25 11.10 1.89
CA GLU A 13 11.21 11.22 3.35
C GLU A 13 9.87 10.71 3.87
N ASN A 14 9.92 9.90 4.92
CA ASN A 14 8.73 9.28 5.50
C ASN A 14 7.97 10.21 6.47
N GLU A 15 8.50 11.39 6.75
CA GLU A 15 7.85 12.40 7.59
C GLU A 15 6.99 13.34 6.75
N LEU A 16 5.67 13.29 6.94
CA LEU A 16 4.75 14.22 6.31
C LEU A 16 4.78 15.57 7.06
N SER A 17 4.92 16.65 6.30
CA SER A 17 4.99 18.02 6.85
C SER A 17 3.76 18.36 7.71
N LYS A 18 4.01 19.07 8.81
CA LYS A 18 2.96 19.67 9.63
C LYS A 18 2.64 21.07 9.12
N ARG A 19 1.36 21.44 9.15
CA ARG A 19 0.93 22.83 8.88
C ARG A 19 0.98 23.70 10.14
N SER A 20 0.96 23.07 11.34
CA SER A 20 1.11 23.73 12.63
C SER A 20 1.81 22.79 13.63
N GLU A 21 2.32 23.34 14.74
CA GLU A 21 2.93 22.52 15.82
C GLU A 21 1.93 21.60 16.52
N GLU A 22 0.66 21.97 16.55
CA GLU A 22 -0.42 21.20 17.18
C GLU A 22 -0.92 20.04 16.31
N GLU A 23 -0.57 20.02 15.02
CA GLU A 23 -1.00 19.00 14.10
C GLU A 23 -0.29 17.66 14.38
N LYS A 24 -1.06 16.56 14.36
CA LYS A 24 -0.50 15.21 14.49
C LYS A 24 0.50 14.95 13.36
N LYS A 25 1.73 14.60 13.74
CA LYS A 25 2.77 14.21 12.79
C LYS A 25 2.35 12.94 12.06
N GLY A 26 2.46 12.93 10.73
CA GLY A 26 2.37 11.72 9.93
C GLY A 26 3.78 11.17 9.73
N VAL A 27 3.99 9.91 10.09
CA VAL A 27 5.21 9.16 9.80
C VAL A 27 4.79 7.91 9.07
N LEU A 28 5.24 7.78 7.83
CA LEU A 28 4.99 6.63 6.96
C LEU A 28 6.12 5.60 7.15
N ASP A 29 5.83 4.31 6.97
CA ASP A 29 6.88 3.29 7.06
C ASP A 29 7.78 3.35 5.81
N VAL A 30 7.18 3.33 4.62
CA VAL A 30 7.89 3.49 3.34
C VAL A 30 7.09 4.41 2.43
N HIS A 31 7.65 5.57 2.10
CA HIS A 31 7.04 6.55 1.19
C HIS A 31 7.74 6.52 -0.16
N VAL A 32 7.00 6.24 -1.23
CA VAL A 32 7.55 6.06 -2.59
C VAL A 32 6.85 6.99 -3.58
N LEU A 33 7.63 7.64 -4.42
CA LEU A 33 7.16 8.38 -5.58
C LEU A 33 7.47 7.58 -6.86
N LEU A 34 6.44 7.29 -7.65
CA LEU A 34 6.57 6.67 -8.95
C LEU A 34 6.84 7.72 -10.04
N GLU A 35 7.40 7.30 -11.17
CA GLU A 35 7.71 8.16 -12.32
C GLU A 35 6.50 8.93 -12.86
N ASN A 36 5.31 8.36 -12.77
CA ASN A 36 4.05 9.01 -13.17
C ASN A 36 3.47 9.98 -12.13
N GLY A 37 4.21 10.29 -11.07
CA GLY A 37 3.79 11.17 -9.99
C GLY A 37 2.92 10.52 -8.91
N THR A 38 2.55 9.24 -9.05
CA THR A 38 1.79 8.51 -8.02
C THR A 38 2.64 8.38 -6.75
N GLN A 39 2.07 8.73 -5.62
CA GLN A 39 2.68 8.52 -4.30
C GLN A 39 2.11 7.26 -3.65
N LEU A 40 3.00 6.46 -3.06
CA LEU A 40 2.64 5.24 -2.33
C LEU A 40 3.16 5.35 -0.90
N ASP A 41 2.31 5.01 0.04
CA ASP A 41 2.66 4.72 1.43
C ASP A 41 2.46 3.23 1.66
N ILE A 42 3.52 2.53 2.05
CA ILE A 42 3.46 1.09 2.35
C ILE A 42 3.73 0.92 3.84
N GLU A 43 2.74 0.42 4.57
CA GLU A 43 2.80 0.22 6.01
C GLU A 43 2.60 -1.26 6.35
N MET A 44 3.51 -1.83 7.16
CA MET A 44 3.37 -3.20 7.68
C MET A 44 2.91 -3.16 9.12
N GLN A 45 1.73 -3.74 9.39
CA GLN A 45 1.13 -3.76 10.71
C GLN A 45 1.04 -5.19 11.25
N VAL A 46 1.80 -5.47 12.30
CA VAL A 46 1.90 -6.82 12.89
C VAL A 46 0.88 -7.03 13.99
N VAL A 47 0.61 -6.00 14.79
CA VAL A 47 -0.30 -6.05 15.94
C VAL A 47 -1.67 -5.53 15.55
N TYR A 48 -2.74 -6.26 15.93
CA TYR A 48 -4.11 -5.85 15.66
C TYR A 48 -4.41 -4.44 16.19
N MET A 49 -5.02 -3.62 15.34
CA MET A 49 -5.40 -2.24 15.62
C MET A 49 -6.85 -2.03 15.18
N HIS A 50 -7.74 -1.72 16.13
CA HIS A 50 -9.18 -1.58 15.86
C HIS A 50 -9.54 -0.33 15.04
N TYR A 51 -8.66 0.66 14.98
CA TYR A 51 -8.79 1.91 14.24
C TYR A 51 -7.86 1.97 13.02
N TRP A 52 -7.60 0.82 12.40
CA TRP A 52 -6.73 0.73 11.25
C TRP A 52 -7.27 1.54 10.06
N ASP A 53 -8.57 1.46 9.81
CA ASP A 53 -9.26 2.19 8.76
C ASP A 53 -9.15 3.71 8.92
N ASP A 54 -9.39 4.23 10.13
CA ASP A 54 -9.22 5.65 10.44
C ASP A 54 -7.76 6.10 10.24
N ARG A 55 -6.81 5.27 10.66
CA ARG A 55 -5.38 5.54 10.50
C ARG A 55 -4.97 5.58 9.03
N SER A 56 -5.38 4.58 8.25
CA SER A 56 -5.06 4.50 6.82
C SER A 56 -5.66 5.68 6.04
N LEU A 57 -6.90 6.05 6.34
CA LEU A 57 -7.54 7.24 5.78
C LEU A 57 -6.79 8.52 6.17
N PHE A 58 -6.39 8.68 7.43
CA PHE A 58 -5.67 9.86 7.89
C PHE A 58 -4.36 10.05 7.11
N TYR A 59 -3.55 8.99 6.97
CA TYR A 59 -2.28 9.09 6.24
C TYR A 59 -2.48 9.33 4.76
N LEU A 60 -3.42 8.63 4.13
CA LEU A 60 -3.76 8.84 2.72
C LEU A 60 -4.21 10.28 2.44
N CYS A 61 -5.12 10.82 3.26
CA CYS A 61 -5.60 12.20 3.12
C CYS A 61 -4.49 13.22 3.37
N LYS A 62 -3.63 12.97 4.37
CA LYS A 62 -2.51 13.85 4.68
C LYS A 62 -1.50 13.88 3.53
N MET A 63 -1.11 12.72 2.99
CA MET A 63 -0.23 12.61 1.83
C MET A 63 -0.83 13.32 0.61
N PHE A 64 -2.12 13.13 0.34
CA PHE A 64 -2.81 13.78 -0.76
C PHE A 64 -2.86 15.31 -0.61
N SER A 65 -3.25 15.80 0.57
CA SER A 65 -3.38 17.23 0.82
C SER A 65 -2.05 17.98 0.92
N SER A 66 -0.93 17.28 1.18
CA SER A 66 0.40 17.87 1.27
C SER A 66 1.01 18.19 -0.10
N GLN A 67 0.41 17.72 -1.19
CA GLN A 67 0.94 17.94 -2.54
C GLN A 67 0.81 19.39 -3.03
N LEU A 68 -0.15 20.16 -2.50
CA LEU A 68 -0.42 21.51 -2.96
C LEU A 68 -0.06 22.56 -1.92
N HIS A 69 0.51 23.66 -2.39
CA HIS A 69 0.72 24.88 -1.66
C HIS A 69 -0.33 25.95 -2.03
N LYS A 70 -0.34 27.02 -1.25
CA LYS A 70 -1.26 28.14 -1.47
C LYS A 70 -1.06 28.75 -2.86
N GLY A 71 -2.12 28.73 -3.68
CA GLY A 71 -2.13 29.33 -5.03
C GLY A 71 -1.84 28.36 -6.16
N GLU A 72 -1.60 27.09 -5.86
CA GLU A 72 -1.45 26.03 -6.89
C GLU A 72 -2.82 25.45 -7.29
N ASP A 73 -2.91 25.01 -8.54
CA ASP A 73 -4.15 24.49 -9.11
C ASP A 73 -4.41 23.04 -8.68
N TYR A 74 -5.67 22.69 -8.44
CA TYR A 74 -6.08 21.36 -7.99
C TYR A 74 -5.87 20.25 -9.03
N ASP A 75 -5.71 20.59 -10.31
CA ASP A 75 -5.42 19.65 -11.39
C ASP A 75 -4.00 19.04 -11.29
N GLN A 76 -3.11 19.67 -10.53
CA GLN A 76 -1.77 19.16 -10.25
C GLN A 76 -1.75 17.99 -9.26
N LEU A 77 -2.85 17.77 -8.51
CA LEU A 77 -2.93 16.65 -7.59
C LEU A 77 -2.72 15.30 -8.29
N GLN A 78 -1.76 14.55 -7.79
CA GLN A 78 -1.45 13.20 -8.27
C GLN A 78 -2.11 12.14 -7.39
N LYS A 79 -2.20 10.93 -7.93
CA LYS A 79 -2.74 9.77 -7.21
C LYS A 79 -1.93 9.47 -5.96
N CYS A 80 -2.62 9.16 -4.87
CA CYS A 80 -2.05 8.61 -3.64
C CYS A 80 -2.65 7.23 -3.35
N VAL A 81 -1.80 6.31 -2.96
CA VAL A 81 -2.15 4.94 -2.61
C VAL A 81 -1.58 4.61 -1.23
N HIS A 82 -2.43 4.22 -0.30
CA HIS A 82 -2.00 3.65 0.97
C HIS A 82 -2.10 2.12 0.87
N VAL A 83 -1.01 1.41 1.14
CA VAL A 83 -0.91 -0.05 1.09
C VAL A 83 -0.64 -0.58 2.48
N GLY A 84 -1.66 -1.18 3.10
CA GLY A 84 -1.52 -1.83 4.39
C GLY A 84 -1.28 -3.33 4.27
N VAL A 85 -0.15 -3.80 4.78
CA VAL A 85 0.18 -5.22 4.90
C VAL A 85 -0.09 -5.65 6.33
N LEU A 86 -1.20 -6.39 6.55
CA LEU A 86 -1.69 -6.75 7.87
C LEU A 86 -1.35 -8.21 8.22
N ASN A 87 -0.62 -8.41 9.30
CA ASN A 87 -0.37 -9.77 9.84
C ASN A 87 -1.48 -10.21 10.81
N PHE A 88 -2.69 -9.73 10.59
CA PHE A 88 -3.90 -10.13 11.34
C PHE A 88 -5.13 -10.03 10.43
N THR A 89 -6.23 -10.69 10.83
CA THR A 89 -7.53 -10.58 10.15
C THR A 89 -8.27 -9.36 10.67
N TYR A 90 -8.43 -8.35 9.81
CA TYR A 90 -9.20 -7.14 10.09
C TYR A 90 -10.66 -7.29 9.67
N TYR A 91 -10.91 -7.69 8.43
CA TYR A 91 -12.26 -7.96 7.91
C TYR A 91 -12.67 -9.39 8.22
N LYS A 92 -13.56 -9.58 9.23
CA LYS A 92 -13.88 -10.90 9.78
C LYS A 92 -14.94 -11.68 8.99
N ASN A 93 -15.64 -11.02 8.06
CA ASN A 93 -16.84 -11.56 7.42
C ASN A 93 -16.58 -12.16 6.03
N ASP A 94 -15.31 -12.24 5.60
CA ASP A 94 -14.92 -12.78 4.31
C ASP A 94 -13.50 -13.36 4.35
N ASP A 95 -13.12 -14.07 3.26
CA ASP A 95 -11.79 -14.66 3.08
C ASP A 95 -10.96 -13.92 2.01
N ILE A 96 -11.30 -12.67 1.69
CA ILE A 96 -10.59 -11.87 0.69
C ILE A 96 -9.27 -11.39 1.28
N CYS A 97 -8.15 -11.94 0.79
CA CYS A 97 -6.81 -11.61 1.26
C CYS A 97 -6.26 -10.30 0.71
N TYR A 98 -6.73 -9.85 -0.45
CA TYR A 98 -6.32 -8.59 -1.09
C TYR A 98 -7.53 -7.81 -1.57
N ARG A 99 -7.62 -6.54 -1.17
CA ARG A 99 -8.72 -5.66 -1.56
C ARG A 99 -8.24 -4.25 -1.88
N LYS A 100 -9.05 -3.57 -2.69
CA LYS A 100 -8.87 -2.15 -3.02
C LYS A 100 -10.14 -1.40 -2.65
N ALA A 101 -9.96 -0.28 -1.98
CA ALA A 101 -11.02 0.69 -1.72
C ALA A 101 -10.72 1.98 -2.47
N ARG A 102 -11.74 2.58 -3.09
CA ARG A 102 -11.71 3.83 -3.84
C ARG A 102 -12.99 4.62 -3.59
N ILE A 103 -13.04 5.83 -4.11
CA ILE A 103 -14.24 6.69 -4.00
C ILE A 103 -15.16 6.41 -5.17
N TYR A 104 -16.38 5.97 -4.87
CA TYR A 104 -17.45 5.70 -5.84
C TYR A 104 -18.66 6.57 -5.57
N ASP A 105 -19.40 6.88 -6.62
CA ASP A 105 -20.74 7.42 -6.54
C ASP A 105 -21.69 6.31 -6.09
N GLU A 106 -22.39 6.52 -4.99
CA GLU A 106 -23.24 5.50 -4.36
C GLU A 106 -24.48 5.17 -5.20
N GLU A 107 -25.03 6.17 -5.89
CA GLU A 107 -26.27 6.02 -6.68
C GLU A 107 -26.02 5.26 -7.99
N THR A 108 -24.87 5.50 -8.62
CA THR A 108 -24.57 4.92 -9.94
C THR A 108 -23.58 3.77 -9.89
N GLY A 109 -22.84 3.60 -8.78
CA GLY A 109 -21.72 2.68 -8.65
C GLY A 109 -20.50 3.06 -9.52
N SER A 110 -20.51 4.25 -10.12
CA SER A 110 -19.41 4.71 -10.96
C SER A 110 -18.25 5.25 -10.13
N LEU A 111 -17.02 5.12 -10.66
CA LEU A 111 -15.84 5.66 -10.02
C LEU A 111 -15.88 7.19 -10.03
N TYR A 112 -15.98 7.82 -8.85
CA TYR A 112 -15.93 9.27 -8.70
C TYR A 112 -14.52 9.82 -8.89
N SER A 113 -13.52 9.18 -8.27
CA SER A 113 -12.12 9.57 -8.39
C SER A 113 -11.20 8.37 -8.19
N ASP A 114 -10.16 8.27 -8.99
CA ASP A 114 -9.07 7.30 -8.86
C ASP A 114 -7.84 7.87 -8.11
N LYS A 115 -7.93 9.13 -7.68
CA LYS A 115 -6.82 9.84 -7.01
C LYS A 115 -6.52 9.30 -5.62
N LEU A 116 -7.50 8.72 -4.91
CA LEU A 116 -7.34 8.12 -3.60
C LEU A 116 -7.63 6.61 -3.65
N GLU A 117 -6.69 5.82 -3.22
CA GLU A 117 -6.82 4.36 -3.17
C GLU A 117 -6.22 3.80 -1.88
N ILE A 118 -6.95 2.91 -1.21
CA ILE A 118 -6.42 2.09 -0.12
C ILE A 118 -6.36 0.64 -0.60
N GLN A 119 -5.20 0.02 -0.44
CA GLN A 119 -5.00 -1.40 -0.68
C GLN A 119 -4.75 -2.10 0.65
N VAL A 120 -5.41 -3.23 0.89
CA VAL A 120 -5.24 -4.00 2.12
C VAL A 120 -4.88 -5.44 1.77
N LEU A 121 -3.78 -5.90 2.35
CA LEU A 121 -3.24 -7.24 2.20
C LEU A 121 -3.31 -7.93 3.57
N GLU A 122 -4.28 -8.86 3.74
CA GLU A 122 -4.43 -9.63 4.99
C GLU A 122 -3.67 -10.96 4.87
N LEU A 123 -2.46 -11.01 5.40
CA LEU A 123 -1.56 -12.18 5.30
C LEU A 123 -2.16 -13.48 5.86
N PRO A 124 -2.98 -13.48 6.94
CA PRO A 124 -3.62 -14.70 7.43
C PRO A 124 -4.61 -15.34 6.46
N LYS A 125 -5.16 -14.56 5.51
CA LYS A 125 -6.14 -15.02 4.52
C LYS A 125 -5.54 -15.55 3.22
N ILE A 126 -4.20 -15.60 3.11
CA ILE A 126 -3.55 -16.13 1.90
C ILE A 126 -3.99 -17.58 1.65
N PRO A 127 -4.46 -17.92 0.45
CA PRO A 127 -4.83 -19.29 0.10
C PRO A 127 -3.65 -20.26 0.29
N LYS A 128 -3.92 -21.42 0.90
CA LYS A 128 -2.88 -22.43 1.18
C LYS A 128 -2.32 -23.02 -0.11
N GLU A 129 -3.16 -23.22 -1.12
CA GLU A 129 -2.85 -23.92 -2.37
C GLU A 129 -2.50 -22.95 -3.53
N TYR A 130 -1.92 -21.79 -3.22
CA TYR A 130 -1.47 -20.88 -4.25
C TYR A 130 -0.01 -21.19 -4.64
N HIS A 131 0.21 -21.60 -5.88
CA HIS A 131 1.53 -22.04 -6.38
C HIS A 131 2.10 -21.16 -7.52
N HIS A 132 1.43 -20.05 -7.86
CA HIS A 132 1.96 -19.16 -8.89
C HIS A 132 3.13 -18.34 -8.35
N PRO A 133 4.29 -18.27 -9.04
CA PRO A 133 5.44 -17.51 -8.57
C PRO A 133 5.24 -15.99 -8.67
N ASP A 134 4.26 -15.55 -9.45
CA ASP A 134 4.06 -14.14 -9.76
C ASP A 134 2.80 -13.57 -9.11
N GLY A 135 2.76 -12.24 -9.05
CA GLY A 135 1.60 -11.47 -8.61
C GLY A 135 1.60 -11.16 -7.13
N ILE A 136 0.54 -10.46 -6.70
CA ILE A 136 0.44 -9.92 -5.35
C ILE A 136 0.46 -11.01 -4.27
N ILE A 137 -0.10 -12.19 -4.54
CA ILE A 137 -0.14 -13.29 -3.56
C ILE A 137 1.26 -13.87 -3.30
N ALA A 138 2.13 -13.92 -4.31
CA ALA A 138 3.52 -14.33 -4.13
C ALA A 138 4.25 -13.37 -3.18
N TRP A 139 4.12 -12.07 -3.40
CA TRP A 139 4.64 -11.05 -2.49
C TRP A 139 4.06 -11.12 -1.08
N MET A 140 2.75 -11.34 -0.96
CA MET A 140 2.11 -11.53 0.36
C MET A 140 2.67 -12.73 1.11
N LYS A 141 2.93 -13.85 0.42
CA LYS A 141 3.58 -15.02 1.02
C LYS A 141 5.00 -14.69 1.49
N PHE A 142 5.76 -13.96 0.68
CA PHE A 142 7.09 -13.51 1.02
C PHE A 142 7.09 -12.59 2.27
N PHE A 143 6.21 -11.58 2.31
CA PHE A 143 6.04 -10.69 3.47
C PHE A 143 5.57 -11.42 4.74
N ARG A 144 4.79 -12.50 4.60
CA ARG A 144 4.40 -13.31 5.76
C ARG A 144 5.60 -13.94 6.44
N GLY A 145 6.70 -14.08 5.73
CA GLY A 145 7.91 -14.68 6.24
C GLY A 145 7.81 -16.21 6.36
N GLY A 146 8.88 -16.80 6.89
CA GLY A 146 8.98 -18.22 7.06
C GLY A 146 10.42 -18.63 7.37
N LYS A 147 10.72 -19.92 7.24
CA LYS A 147 12.11 -20.38 7.28
C LYS A 147 12.85 -19.90 6.03
N LYS A 148 14.13 -19.71 6.15
CA LYS A 148 14.98 -19.20 5.05
C LYS A 148 14.88 -20.07 3.79
N GLU A 149 14.78 -21.38 3.97
CA GLU A 149 14.62 -22.35 2.89
C GLU A 149 13.28 -22.18 2.16
N ASP A 150 12.20 -21.92 2.90
CA ASP A 150 10.86 -21.71 2.34
C ASP A 150 10.81 -20.40 1.53
N LEU A 151 11.43 -19.33 2.04
CA LEU A 151 11.51 -18.05 1.33
C LEU A 151 12.30 -18.17 0.03
N LYS A 152 13.42 -18.91 0.06
CA LYS A 152 14.23 -19.19 -1.12
C LYS A 152 13.45 -19.99 -2.18
N GLU A 153 12.65 -20.95 -1.75
CA GLU A 153 11.80 -21.72 -2.67
C GLU A 153 10.68 -20.86 -3.28
N MET A 154 10.06 -19.98 -2.47
CA MET A 154 9.03 -19.04 -2.94
C MET A 154 9.57 -18.02 -3.94
N ALA A 155 10.81 -17.60 -3.81
CA ALA A 155 11.45 -16.63 -4.69
C ALA A 155 11.77 -17.20 -6.07
N LYS A 156 11.98 -18.52 -6.19
CA LYS A 156 12.35 -19.16 -7.45
C LYS A 156 11.40 -18.85 -8.60
N GLY A 157 11.99 -18.36 -9.70
CA GLY A 157 11.27 -18.04 -10.92
C GLY A 157 10.61 -16.66 -10.92
N ASN A 158 10.88 -15.85 -9.90
CA ASN A 158 10.50 -14.43 -9.87
C ASN A 158 11.73 -13.60 -9.54
N THR A 159 12.33 -12.96 -10.54
CA THR A 159 13.58 -12.20 -10.41
C THR A 159 13.54 -11.18 -9.29
N TYR A 160 12.41 -10.48 -9.10
CA TYR A 160 12.26 -9.45 -8.07
C TYR A 160 12.20 -10.04 -6.65
N LEU A 161 11.58 -11.22 -6.49
CA LEU A 161 11.59 -11.92 -5.20
C LEU A 161 12.95 -12.55 -4.91
N GLU A 162 13.68 -12.99 -5.94
CA GLU A 162 15.05 -13.48 -5.82
C GLU A 162 15.98 -12.37 -5.35
N GLU A 163 15.91 -11.17 -5.95
CA GLU A 163 16.63 -9.98 -5.51
C GLU A 163 16.28 -9.60 -4.06
N ALA A 164 14.99 -9.51 -3.73
CA ALA A 164 14.52 -9.18 -2.38
C ALA A 164 14.90 -10.23 -1.31
N TYR A 165 15.25 -11.46 -1.71
CA TYR A 165 15.74 -12.49 -0.81
C TYR A 165 17.24 -12.37 -0.54
N GLU A 166 18.00 -11.83 -1.51
CA GLU A 166 19.46 -11.67 -1.39
C GLU A 166 19.86 -10.45 -0.55
N ASP A 167 19.00 -9.42 -0.48
CA ASP A 167 19.17 -8.21 0.34
C ASP A 167 18.85 -8.46 1.83
#